data_93a3dc8fa5dc3ff5c8ae1293fa11e203
#
_entry.id   93a3dc8fa5dc3ff5c8ae1293fa11e203
#
_cell.length_a   1.000
_cell.length_b   1.000
_cell.length_c   1.000
_cell.angle_alpha   90.00
_cell.angle_beta   90.00
_cell.angle_gamma   90.00
#
_symmetry.space_group_name_H-M   'P 1'
#
loop_
_entity.id
_entity.type
_entity.pdbx_description
1 polymer ?
#
loop_
_entity_poly.entity_id
_entity_poly.type
_entity_poly.pdbx_seq_one_letter_code
_entity_poly.pdbx_strand_id
1 'polypeptide(L)'
;MWVIEMNNQVVFAAAGHGKTYSLCSQAKTAIDNTNKYVLLISYTNEGVRSLENEYRKQNGGVLDDRVIFKSWYSTLLSEFIKPYQCSLKLKEKRYKQEFPVTFPENFVNSIAFYDTEAPPKWYNQTHVQYYVNKRGDVVPDRTSHLAWLCNEHSSGKVIRRIQEIYSHIFIDELQDYAGWDLEVITLLFKSKIPITCVGDYKQATYRTNNSLKNKQYRDEKVRAYFLMLKAQGLCVTSYANTTRRFNQEICDFINTIHGDADSMVEPDPNNQQEMPVENSGVYMMNVDSLREYCEYYHPIILRYDKKAKVGFQHDCDVFNYGGSKGATYERVVIIPVSTTLPFIERQVKITSNQTRAKFYVACTRAKHSVVFAMENPCENGVFKATDIHFSDKSIPAYKFSKPDSDI
;
A
#
# COMPACT_ATOMS: atom_id res chain seq x y z
N MET A 1 25.36 -29.82 3.68
CA MET A 1 24.73 -28.62 3.13
C MET A 1 23.36 -28.49 3.78
N TRP A 2 23.22 -27.64 4.80
CA TRP A 2 21.96 -27.48 5.55
C TRP A 2 20.98 -26.77 4.63
N VAL A 3 19.88 -27.42 4.29
CA VAL A 3 18.73 -26.76 3.66
C VAL A 3 18.13 -25.88 4.74
N ILE A 4 18.41 -24.57 4.67
CA ILE A 4 17.68 -23.58 5.46
C ILE A 4 16.27 -23.60 4.85
N GLU A 5 15.29 -24.14 5.58
CA GLU A 5 13.89 -23.94 5.24
C GLU A 5 13.66 -22.41 5.15
N MET A 6 13.33 -21.95 3.93
CA MET A 6 13.08 -20.54 3.69
C MET A 6 11.72 -20.16 4.31
N ASN A 7 11.78 -19.57 5.51
CA ASN A 7 10.58 -19.23 6.29
C ASN A 7 9.99 -17.85 5.92
N ASN A 8 10.66 -17.09 5.04
CA ASN A 8 10.19 -15.78 4.64
C ASN A 8 9.27 -15.89 3.42
N GLN A 9 8.10 -15.25 3.50
CA GLN A 9 7.08 -15.27 2.45
C GLN A 9 6.77 -13.83 2.00
N VAL A 10 6.63 -13.65 0.70
CA VAL A 10 6.17 -12.41 0.09
C VAL A 10 4.97 -12.72 -0.79
N VAL A 11 3.81 -12.18 -0.43
CA VAL A 11 2.55 -12.41 -1.14
C VAL A 11 2.14 -11.14 -1.88
N PHE A 12 2.20 -11.18 -3.19
CA PHE A 12 1.63 -10.14 -4.04
C PHE A 12 0.14 -10.42 -4.21
N ALA A 13 -0.70 -9.67 -3.49
CA ALA A 13 -2.12 -9.94 -3.41
C ALA A 13 -2.93 -8.80 -4.02
N ALA A 14 -3.93 -9.16 -4.85
CA ALA A 14 -4.84 -8.22 -5.48
C ALA A 14 -5.65 -7.39 -4.48
N ALA A 15 -6.19 -6.27 -4.97
CA ALA A 15 -7.19 -5.51 -4.23
C ALA A 15 -8.40 -6.39 -3.85
N GLY A 16 -8.83 -6.34 -2.60
CA GLY A 16 -9.99 -7.14 -2.15
C GLY A 16 -9.72 -8.61 -1.89
N HIS A 17 -8.46 -9.09 -1.98
CA HIS A 17 -8.12 -10.50 -1.67
C HIS A 17 -8.32 -10.87 -0.19
N GLY A 18 -8.31 -9.90 0.71
CA GLY A 18 -8.37 -10.17 2.15
C GLY A 18 -6.99 -10.24 2.82
N LYS A 19 -6.02 -9.44 2.36
CA LYS A 19 -4.64 -9.35 2.91
C LYS A 19 -4.62 -9.24 4.43
N THR A 20 -5.30 -8.24 4.96
CA THR A 20 -5.38 -7.98 6.40
C THR A 20 -5.99 -9.15 7.17
N TYR A 21 -7.06 -9.76 6.62
CA TYR A 21 -7.67 -10.97 7.17
C TYR A 21 -6.64 -12.11 7.26
N SER A 22 -5.93 -12.39 6.18
CA SER A 22 -4.94 -13.47 6.11
C SER A 22 -3.78 -13.26 7.10
N LEU A 23 -3.26 -12.03 7.22
CA LEU A 23 -2.20 -11.74 8.20
C LEU A 23 -2.68 -11.96 9.64
N CYS A 24 -3.87 -11.49 9.99
CA CYS A 24 -4.44 -11.67 11.34
C CYS A 24 -4.69 -13.16 11.65
N SER A 25 -5.21 -13.93 10.69
CA SER A 25 -5.40 -15.37 10.84
C SER A 25 -4.08 -16.12 11.06
N GLN A 26 -3.05 -15.79 10.27
CA GLN A 26 -1.70 -16.38 10.45
C GLN A 26 -1.09 -15.97 11.79
N ALA A 27 -1.25 -14.71 12.22
CA ALA A 27 -0.77 -14.24 13.52
C ALA A 27 -1.42 -15.00 14.67
N LYS A 28 -2.73 -15.25 14.58
CA LYS A 28 -3.47 -16.07 15.57
C LYS A 28 -2.91 -17.49 15.62
N THR A 29 -2.71 -18.15 14.51
CA THR A 29 -2.09 -19.47 14.46
C THR A 29 -0.67 -19.47 15.01
N ALA A 30 0.11 -18.42 14.71
CA ALA A 30 1.48 -18.30 15.18
C ALA A 30 1.56 -18.18 16.71
N ILE A 31 0.67 -17.41 17.34
CA ILE A 31 0.69 -17.18 18.79
C ILE A 31 0.35 -18.45 19.58
N ASP A 32 -0.49 -19.33 19.02
CA ASP A 32 -0.86 -20.59 19.66
C ASP A 32 0.33 -21.56 19.78
N ASN A 33 1.35 -21.38 18.95
CA ASN A 33 2.52 -22.26 18.85
C ASN A 33 3.79 -21.68 19.50
N THR A 34 3.71 -20.57 20.24
CA THR A 34 4.90 -19.92 20.82
C THR A 34 4.59 -19.21 22.14
N ASN A 35 5.64 -19.08 22.97
CA ASN A 35 5.64 -18.20 24.14
C ASN A 35 6.23 -16.81 23.86
N LYS A 36 6.73 -16.55 22.64
CA LYS A 36 7.24 -15.25 22.21
C LYS A 36 6.11 -14.39 21.68
N TYR A 37 6.41 -13.11 21.47
CA TYR A 37 5.50 -12.18 20.84
C TYR A 37 5.40 -12.39 19.33
N VAL A 38 4.29 -11.96 18.74
CA VAL A 38 4.08 -11.86 17.31
C VAL A 38 3.92 -10.37 16.96
N LEU A 39 4.61 -9.90 15.94
CA LEU A 39 4.60 -8.49 15.55
C LEU A 39 3.90 -8.30 14.20
N LEU A 40 2.82 -7.49 14.19
CA LEU A 40 2.16 -7.04 12.97
C LEU A 40 2.50 -5.57 12.72
N ILE A 41 2.96 -5.29 11.51
CA ILE A 41 3.42 -3.96 11.10
C ILE A 41 2.60 -3.49 9.91
N SER A 42 2.09 -2.26 9.99
CA SER A 42 1.61 -1.53 8.83
C SER A 42 2.36 -0.21 8.69
N TYR A 43 2.36 0.37 7.50
CA TYR A 43 3.09 1.62 7.30
C TYR A 43 2.44 2.80 8.03
N THR A 44 1.10 2.86 8.03
CA THR A 44 0.31 3.97 8.62
C THR A 44 -0.39 3.57 9.91
N ASN A 45 -0.77 4.56 10.71
CA ASN A 45 -1.58 4.34 11.90
C ASN A 45 -2.99 3.82 11.57
N GLU A 46 -3.57 4.25 10.43
CA GLU A 46 -4.84 3.70 9.93
C GLU A 46 -4.72 2.21 9.61
N GLY A 47 -3.61 1.82 8.97
CA GLY A 47 -3.32 0.41 8.70
C GLY A 47 -3.16 -0.40 9.97
N VAL A 48 -2.51 0.14 11.01
CA VAL A 48 -2.41 -0.50 12.34
C VAL A 48 -3.80 -0.70 12.95
N ARG A 49 -4.65 0.32 12.96
CA ARG A 49 -6.03 0.22 13.46
C ARG A 49 -6.85 -0.81 12.68
N SER A 50 -6.65 -0.89 11.36
CA SER A 50 -7.31 -1.90 10.52
C SER A 50 -6.90 -3.32 10.91
N LEU A 51 -5.59 -3.56 11.14
CA LEU A 51 -5.07 -4.83 11.64
C LEU A 51 -5.63 -5.19 13.02
N GLU A 52 -5.63 -4.26 13.97
CA GLU A 52 -6.18 -4.46 15.32
C GLU A 52 -7.67 -4.81 15.28
N ASN A 53 -8.45 -4.07 14.49
CA ASN A 53 -9.90 -4.30 14.36
C ASN A 53 -10.19 -5.66 13.72
N GLU A 54 -9.45 -6.01 12.67
CA GLU A 54 -9.62 -7.32 12.02
C GLU A 54 -9.21 -8.47 12.94
N TYR A 55 -8.11 -8.33 13.69
CA TYR A 55 -7.69 -9.33 14.65
C TYR A 55 -8.74 -9.51 15.77
N ARG A 56 -9.28 -8.42 16.34
CA ARG A 56 -10.37 -8.46 17.33
C ARG A 56 -11.57 -9.20 16.77
N LYS A 57 -11.98 -8.87 15.54
CA LYS A 57 -13.12 -9.53 14.88
C LYS A 57 -12.94 -11.05 14.78
N GLN A 58 -11.73 -11.50 14.43
CA GLN A 58 -11.40 -12.93 14.33
C GLN A 58 -11.21 -13.59 15.69
N ASN A 59 -10.95 -12.83 16.75
CA ASN A 59 -10.61 -13.32 18.08
C ASN A 59 -11.69 -12.98 19.14
N GLY A 60 -12.96 -12.98 18.76
CA GLY A 60 -14.08 -12.78 19.68
C GLY A 60 -14.11 -11.42 20.38
N GLY A 61 -13.55 -10.38 19.76
CA GLY A 61 -13.50 -9.01 20.29
C GLY A 61 -12.27 -8.69 21.15
N VAL A 62 -11.37 -9.64 21.38
CA VAL A 62 -10.23 -9.50 22.30
C VAL A 62 -8.90 -9.39 21.51
N LEU A 63 -7.97 -8.57 22.01
CA LEU A 63 -6.56 -8.61 21.60
C LEU A 63 -5.79 -9.54 22.54
N ASP A 64 -4.95 -10.40 22.01
CA ASP A 64 -3.97 -11.17 22.79
C ASP A 64 -2.78 -10.27 23.14
N ASP A 65 -2.37 -10.21 24.39
CA ASP A 65 -1.29 -9.36 24.88
C ASP A 65 0.08 -9.67 24.24
N ARG A 66 0.23 -10.86 23.67
CA ARG A 66 1.43 -11.28 22.94
C ARG A 66 1.42 -10.89 21.46
N VAL A 67 0.32 -10.34 20.95
CA VAL A 67 0.22 -9.84 19.58
C VAL A 67 0.40 -8.33 19.59
N ILE A 68 1.51 -7.88 19.04
CA ILE A 68 1.93 -6.48 19.05
C ILE A 68 1.66 -5.85 17.69
N PHE A 69 0.92 -4.75 17.68
CA PHE A 69 0.61 -3.98 16.49
C PHE A 69 1.40 -2.67 16.51
N LYS A 70 2.16 -2.39 15.45
CA LYS A 70 2.98 -1.16 15.36
C LYS A 70 2.95 -0.57 13.97
N SER A 71 3.05 0.77 13.89
CA SER A 71 3.41 1.42 12.64
C SER A 71 4.90 1.18 12.33
N TRP A 72 5.27 1.32 11.04
CA TRP A 72 6.67 1.18 10.63
C TRP A 72 7.62 2.06 11.43
N TYR A 73 7.30 3.35 11.54
CA TYR A 73 8.13 4.29 12.30
C TYR A 73 8.19 3.95 13.80
N SER A 74 7.08 3.51 14.39
CA SER A 74 7.07 3.05 15.79
C SER A 74 7.98 1.84 15.98
N THR A 75 7.96 0.90 15.02
CA THR A 75 8.85 -0.27 15.02
C THR A 75 10.31 0.15 14.92
N LEU A 76 10.66 1.03 13.98
CA LEU A 76 12.03 1.52 13.84
C LEU A 76 12.53 2.21 15.11
N LEU A 77 11.69 3.04 15.74
CA LEU A 77 12.07 3.73 16.99
C LEU A 77 12.24 2.75 18.14
N SER A 78 11.23 1.91 18.40
CA SER A 78 11.20 1.09 19.63
C SER A 78 12.09 -0.15 19.55
N GLU A 79 12.23 -0.75 18.36
CA GLU A 79 12.97 -2.00 18.22
C GLU A 79 14.41 -1.81 17.72
N PHE A 80 14.66 -0.80 16.90
CA PHE A 80 15.96 -0.60 16.28
C PHE A 80 16.76 0.55 16.92
N ILE A 81 16.17 1.76 17.02
CA ILE A 81 16.92 2.98 17.33
C ILE A 81 17.12 3.14 18.83
N LYS A 82 16.01 3.30 19.60
CA LYS A 82 16.09 3.62 21.04
C LYS A 82 16.94 2.64 21.84
N PRO A 83 16.80 1.30 21.65
CA PRO A 83 17.63 0.35 22.42
C PRO A 83 19.11 0.35 22.06
N TYR A 84 19.48 0.88 20.89
CA TYR A 84 20.85 0.78 20.37
C TYR A 84 21.44 2.10 19.90
N GLN A 85 20.80 3.25 20.18
CA GLN A 85 21.32 4.56 19.80
C GLN A 85 22.72 4.87 20.41
N CYS A 86 23.01 4.33 21.58
CA CYS A 86 24.35 4.46 22.20
C CYS A 86 25.47 3.78 21.38
N SER A 87 25.13 2.88 20.46
CA SER A 87 26.10 2.19 19.58
C SER A 87 26.44 3.02 18.33
N LEU A 88 25.73 4.12 18.07
CA LEU A 88 25.94 4.93 16.88
C LEU A 88 27.34 5.55 16.86
N LYS A 89 27.99 5.51 15.72
CA LYS A 89 29.33 6.08 15.46
C LYS A 89 29.19 7.22 14.46
N LEU A 90 28.50 8.29 14.87
CA LEU A 90 28.31 9.49 14.07
C LEU A 90 29.13 10.63 14.63
N LYS A 91 29.27 11.69 13.82
CA LYS A 91 30.01 12.91 14.18
C LYS A 91 29.05 14.07 14.26
N GLU A 92 29.34 15.04 15.12
CA GLU A 92 28.74 16.35 15.08
C GLU A 92 29.60 17.29 14.24
N LYS A 93 28.98 18.00 13.31
CA LYS A 93 29.66 19.03 12.53
C LYS A 93 29.34 20.41 13.08
N ARG A 94 30.39 21.12 13.55
CA ARG A 94 30.33 22.51 13.97
C ARG A 94 31.24 23.34 13.07
N TYR A 95 30.67 24.20 12.23
CA TYR A 95 31.40 24.96 11.22
C TYR A 95 32.13 24.02 10.24
N LYS A 96 33.46 24.08 10.19
CA LYS A 96 34.34 23.27 9.34
C LYS A 96 34.94 22.06 10.08
N GLN A 97 34.65 21.88 11.37
CA GLN A 97 35.22 20.82 12.20
C GLN A 97 34.19 19.73 12.49
N GLU A 98 34.67 18.50 12.66
CA GLU A 98 33.87 17.33 12.97
C GLU A 98 34.35 16.74 14.31
N PHE A 99 33.39 16.46 15.20
CA PHE A 99 33.64 15.89 16.51
C PHE A 99 32.90 14.57 16.66
N PRO A 100 33.52 13.51 17.22
CA PRO A 100 32.81 12.29 17.56
C PRO A 100 31.71 12.62 18.60
N VAL A 101 30.57 11.93 18.48
CA VAL A 101 29.43 12.08 19.39
C VAL A 101 29.25 10.80 20.19
N THR A 102 29.09 10.96 21.50
CA THR A 102 28.59 9.90 22.37
C THR A 102 27.10 10.09 22.56
N PHE A 103 26.30 9.09 22.19
CA PHE A 103 24.86 9.15 22.28
C PHE A 103 24.39 8.67 23.65
N PRO A 104 23.65 9.47 24.43
CA PRO A 104 23.01 9.00 25.65
C PRO A 104 21.82 8.09 25.32
N GLU A 105 21.35 7.34 26.33
CA GLU A 105 20.27 6.34 26.16
C GLU A 105 18.94 6.92 25.69
N ASN A 106 18.71 8.22 25.89
CA ASN A 106 17.50 8.94 25.53
C ASN A 106 17.74 10.06 24.51
N PHE A 107 18.77 9.95 23.67
CA PHE A 107 19.11 10.97 22.69
C PHE A 107 18.00 11.18 21.64
N VAL A 108 17.43 10.09 21.13
CA VAL A 108 16.34 10.14 20.17
C VAL A 108 14.98 10.16 20.88
N ASN A 109 14.20 11.21 20.65
CA ASN A 109 12.88 11.40 21.25
C ASN A 109 11.78 10.75 20.41
N SER A 110 11.53 11.28 19.19
CA SER A 110 10.41 10.89 18.33
C SER A 110 10.77 11.04 16.85
N ILE A 111 9.75 11.05 15.97
CA ILE A 111 9.86 11.36 14.54
C ILE A 111 9.34 12.77 14.28
N ALA A 112 10.10 13.54 13.51
CA ALA A 112 9.80 14.93 13.17
C ALA A 112 8.78 15.04 12.02
N PHE A 113 7.56 14.55 12.19
CA PHE A 113 6.55 14.55 11.11
C PHE A 113 6.13 15.95 10.65
N TYR A 114 6.23 16.97 11.54
CA TYR A 114 5.80 18.33 11.26
C TYR A 114 6.97 19.31 11.04
N ASP A 115 8.19 18.89 11.36
CA ASP A 115 9.41 19.68 11.18
C ASP A 115 10.16 19.11 9.95
N THR A 116 9.68 19.50 8.78
CA THR A 116 10.15 18.96 7.49
C THR A 116 11.32 19.76 6.92
N GLU A 117 11.95 20.66 7.68
CA GLU A 117 13.15 21.32 7.20
C GLU A 117 14.24 20.28 6.94
N ALA A 118 14.49 20.07 5.66
CA ALA A 118 15.61 19.22 5.25
C ALA A 118 16.88 19.80 5.88
N PRO A 119 17.67 18.99 6.62
CA PRO A 119 18.93 19.48 7.13
C PRO A 119 19.74 20.10 6.00
N PRO A 120 20.43 21.19 6.30
CA PRO A 120 21.27 21.87 5.33
C PRO A 120 22.13 20.89 4.52
N LYS A 121 22.33 21.15 3.23
CA LYS A 121 23.05 20.26 2.30
C LYS A 121 24.49 19.92 2.70
N TRP A 122 25.09 20.69 3.61
CA TRP A 122 26.43 20.42 4.13
C TRP A 122 26.52 19.33 5.19
N TYR A 123 25.37 18.81 5.70
CA TYR A 123 25.35 17.61 6.50
C TYR A 123 25.19 16.37 5.63
N ASN A 124 26.03 15.38 5.86
CA ASN A 124 26.01 14.11 5.16
C ASN A 124 25.71 12.94 6.12
N GLN A 125 25.69 11.74 5.62
CA GLN A 125 25.32 10.52 6.36
C GLN A 125 26.27 10.15 7.52
N THR A 126 27.41 10.83 7.66
CA THR A 126 28.32 10.65 8.81
C THR A 126 27.99 11.59 9.96
N HIS A 127 27.10 12.58 9.75
CA HIS A 127 26.78 13.59 10.74
C HIS A 127 25.44 13.31 11.43
N VAL A 128 25.40 13.52 12.74
CA VAL A 128 24.17 13.39 13.54
C VAL A 128 23.06 14.33 13.06
N GLN A 129 23.43 15.55 12.71
CA GLN A 129 22.49 16.58 12.23
C GLN A 129 21.84 16.20 10.87
N TYR A 130 22.39 15.22 10.17
CA TYR A 130 21.72 14.63 9.00
C TYR A 130 20.48 13.85 9.39
N TYR A 131 20.46 13.18 10.54
CA TYR A 131 19.39 12.29 10.97
C TYR A 131 18.40 12.95 11.92
N VAL A 132 18.88 13.83 12.79
CA VAL A 132 18.13 14.30 13.96
C VAL A 132 18.12 15.83 13.99
N ASN A 133 16.95 16.40 14.27
CA ASN A 133 16.78 17.83 14.44
C ASN A 133 17.29 18.29 15.84
N LYS A 134 17.22 19.60 16.14
CA LYS A 134 17.68 20.18 17.41
C LYS A 134 16.92 19.68 18.65
N ARG A 135 15.72 19.09 18.46
CA ARG A 135 14.88 18.54 19.54
C ARG A 135 15.16 17.08 19.83
N GLY A 136 16.06 16.44 19.08
CA GLY A 136 16.27 14.99 19.17
C GLY A 136 15.25 14.16 18.38
N ASP A 137 14.46 14.78 17.47
CA ASP A 137 13.51 14.03 16.64
C ASP A 137 14.16 13.63 15.31
N VAL A 138 13.93 12.39 14.91
CA VAL A 138 14.49 11.84 13.68
C VAL A 138 13.70 12.32 12.45
N VAL A 139 14.39 12.71 11.41
CA VAL A 139 13.79 13.07 10.12
C VAL A 139 13.16 11.81 9.48
N PRO A 140 11.88 11.83 9.08
CA PRO A 140 11.17 10.64 8.58
C PRO A 140 11.93 9.87 7.50
N ASP A 141 12.34 10.54 6.40
CA ASP A 141 13.05 9.95 5.27
C ASP A 141 14.40 9.28 5.64
N ARG A 142 14.89 9.46 6.86
CA ARG A 142 16.20 9.00 7.33
C ARG A 142 16.12 8.03 8.49
N THR A 143 14.91 7.80 8.99
CA THR A 143 14.68 6.92 10.14
C THR A 143 15.15 5.50 9.87
N SER A 144 14.82 4.94 8.70
CA SER A 144 15.22 3.58 8.33
C SER A 144 16.73 3.44 8.12
N HIS A 145 17.40 4.48 7.60
CA HIS A 145 18.85 4.48 7.52
C HIS A 145 19.49 4.54 8.92
N LEU A 146 18.98 5.37 9.83
CA LEU A 146 19.45 5.41 11.20
C LEU A 146 19.25 4.07 11.92
N ALA A 147 18.09 3.44 11.73
CA ALA A 147 17.80 2.11 12.26
C ALA A 147 18.79 1.04 11.73
N TRP A 148 19.07 1.08 10.43
CA TRP A 148 20.07 0.23 9.80
C TRP A 148 21.45 0.44 10.41
N LEU A 149 21.90 1.70 10.62
CA LEU A 149 23.16 2.04 11.28
C LEU A 149 23.22 1.55 12.73
N CYS A 150 22.12 1.61 13.48
CA CYS A 150 22.07 1.04 14.83
C CYS A 150 22.41 -0.47 14.81
N ASN A 151 21.90 -1.22 13.86
CA ASN A 151 22.24 -2.64 13.70
C ASN A 151 23.71 -2.83 13.32
N GLU A 152 24.19 -2.11 12.31
CA GLU A 152 25.60 -2.21 11.86
C GLU A 152 26.59 -1.81 12.95
N HIS A 153 26.39 -0.66 13.59
CA HIS A 153 27.30 -0.16 14.62
C HIS A 153 27.25 -0.97 15.92
N SER A 154 26.15 -1.68 16.18
CA SER A 154 26.04 -2.64 17.28
C SER A 154 26.49 -4.06 16.91
N SER A 155 27.06 -4.28 15.71
CA SER A 155 27.46 -5.59 15.21
C SER A 155 26.31 -6.61 15.21
N GLY A 156 25.13 -6.20 14.72
CA GLY A 156 23.94 -7.06 14.56
C GLY A 156 23.17 -7.34 15.86
N LYS A 157 23.44 -6.62 16.95
CA LYS A 157 22.74 -6.84 18.23
C LYS A 157 21.24 -6.51 18.14
N VAL A 158 20.86 -5.55 17.28
CA VAL A 158 19.45 -5.21 17.06
C VAL A 158 18.66 -6.43 16.59
N ILE A 159 19.11 -7.07 15.51
CA ILE A 159 18.44 -8.25 14.95
C ILE A 159 18.46 -9.41 15.94
N ARG A 160 19.56 -9.64 16.64
CA ARG A 160 19.62 -10.70 17.69
C ARG A 160 18.56 -10.47 18.78
N ARG A 161 18.41 -9.23 19.29
CA ARG A 161 17.38 -8.91 20.29
C ARG A 161 15.98 -9.16 19.74
N ILE A 162 15.69 -8.73 18.51
CA ILE A 162 14.39 -8.91 17.86
C ILE A 162 14.06 -10.42 17.76
N GLN A 163 15.02 -11.27 17.42
CA GLN A 163 14.87 -12.72 17.36
C GLN A 163 14.55 -13.36 18.74
N GLU A 164 15.02 -12.79 19.84
CA GLU A 164 14.68 -13.28 21.17
C GLU A 164 13.24 -12.90 21.59
N ILE A 165 12.72 -11.76 21.10
CA ILE A 165 11.41 -11.24 21.48
C ILE A 165 10.29 -11.81 20.61
N TYR A 166 10.49 -11.83 19.30
CA TYR A 166 9.44 -12.16 18.34
C TYR A 166 9.65 -13.53 17.71
N SER A 167 8.57 -14.31 17.62
CA SER A 167 8.53 -15.57 16.88
C SER A 167 8.22 -15.38 15.41
N HIS A 168 7.39 -14.38 15.07
CA HIS A 168 6.94 -14.06 13.71
C HIS A 168 6.81 -12.56 13.54
N ILE A 169 7.06 -12.08 12.32
CA ILE A 169 6.82 -10.69 11.93
C ILE A 169 5.96 -10.69 10.66
N PHE A 170 4.86 -9.96 10.71
CA PHE A 170 3.95 -9.75 9.60
C PHE A 170 4.01 -8.29 9.15
N ILE A 171 4.19 -8.04 7.86
CA ILE A 171 4.32 -6.70 7.28
C ILE A 171 3.22 -6.52 6.23
N ASP A 172 2.31 -5.60 6.47
CA ASP A 172 1.25 -5.22 5.55
C ASP A 172 1.67 -4.04 4.67
N GLU A 173 0.96 -3.86 3.55
CA GLU A 173 1.14 -2.78 2.57
C GLU A 173 2.57 -2.70 2.02
N LEU A 174 3.11 -3.85 1.64
CA LEU A 174 4.48 -4.03 1.14
C LEU A 174 4.90 -2.99 0.10
N GLN A 175 3.98 -2.53 -0.73
CA GLN A 175 4.24 -1.56 -1.81
C GLN A 175 4.54 -0.14 -1.32
N ASP A 176 4.29 0.16 -0.06
CA ASP A 176 4.53 1.49 0.50
C ASP A 176 5.99 1.65 1.00
N TYR A 177 6.76 0.57 1.09
CA TYR A 177 8.16 0.60 1.54
C TYR A 177 9.11 0.93 0.40
N ALA A 178 10.05 1.83 0.65
CA ALA A 178 11.02 2.29 -0.34
C ALA A 178 12.38 2.64 0.29
N GLY A 179 13.39 2.81 -0.53
CA GLY A 179 14.68 3.33 -0.09
C GLY A 179 15.36 2.45 0.97
N TRP A 180 15.66 3.03 2.12
CA TRP A 180 16.27 2.35 3.26
C TRP A 180 15.31 1.42 4.01
N ASP A 181 14.00 1.57 3.85
CA ASP A 181 13.02 0.62 4.41
C ASP A 181 13.28 -0.80 3.88
N LEU A 182 13.56 -0.92 2.58
CA LEU A 182 13.87 -2.20 1.94
C LEU A 182 15.15 -2.83 2.49
N GLU A 183 16.17 -2.04 2.86
CA GLU A 183 17.38 -2.55 3.51
C GLU A 183 17.09 -3.09 4.92
N VAL A 184 16.23 -2.42 5.68
CA VAL A 184 15.82 -2.91 7.01
C VAL A 184 15.01 -4.21 6.88
N ILE A 185 14.09 -4.29 5.91
CA ILE A 185 13.35 -5.53 5.62
C ILE A 185 14.31 -6.64 5.21
N THR A 186 15.36 -6.32 4.42
CA THR A 186 16.40 -7.30 4.06
C THR A 186 17.19 -7.77 5.27
N LEU A 187 17.50 -6.90 6.24
CA LEU A 187 18.12 -7.33 7.51
C LEU A 187 17.23 -8.32 8.26
N LEU A 188 15.92 -8.04 8.32
CA LEU A 188 14.96 -8.94 8.93
C LEU A 188 14.91 -10.29 8.18
N PHE A 189 14.88 -10.30 6.85
CA PHE A 189 14.87 -11.53 6.03
C PHE A 189 16.12 -12.40 6.21
N LYS A 190 17.24 -11.79 6.56
CA LYS A 190 18.48 -12.51 6.91
C LYS A 190 18.48 -13.07 8.33
N SER A 191 17.44 -12.76 9.12
CA SER A 191 17.28 -13.31 10.46
C SER A 191 16.71 -14.73 10.43
N LYS A 192 16.58 -15.34 11.62
CA LYS A 192 15.92 -16.65 11.79
C LYS A 192 14.42 -16.53 12.04
N ILE A 193 13.87 -15.32 12.10
CA ILE A 193 12.44 -15.09 12.34
C ILE A 193 11.69 -15.32 11.03
N PRO A 194 10.65 -16.14 11.01
CA PRO A 194 9.71 -16.19 9.88
C PRO A 194 9.05 -14.84 9.65
N ILE A 195 9.12 -14.35 8.42
CA ILE A 195 8.55 -13.04 8.06
C ILE A 195 7.59 -13.22 6.88
N THR A 196 6.37 -12.74 7.05
CA THR A 196 5.38 -12.69 5.99
C THR A 196 5.12 -11.24 5.60
N CYS A 197 5.40 -10.90 4.35
CA CYS A 197 5.07 -9.59 3.77
C CYS A 197 3.92 -9.75 2.78
N VAL A 198 2.91 -8.89 2.87
CA VAL A 198 1.82 -8.86 1.88
C VAL A 198 1.65 -7.45 1.32
N GLY A 199 1.23 -7.36 0.07
CA GLY A 199 0.94 -6.06 -0.54
C GLY A 199 0.45 -6.18 -1.97
N ASP A 200 -0.11 -5.09 -2.48
CA ASP A 200 -0.53 -4.94 -3.87
C ASP A 200 0.37 -3.90 -4.55
N TYR A 201 1.39 -4.35 -5.27
CA TYR A 201 2.34 -3.43 -5.93
C TYR A 201 1.67 -2.51 -6.96
N LYS A 202 0.47 -2.86 -7.46
CA LYS A 202 -0.34 -2.02 -8.34
C LYS A 202 -0.95 -0.82 -7.60
N GLN A 203 -1.02 -0.86 -6.26
CA GLN A 203 -1.52 0.21 -5.39
C GLN A 203 -0.42 1.09 -4.78
N ALA A 204 0.76 1.14 -5.35
CA ALA A 204 1.88 1.99 -4.89
C ALA A 204 1.60 3.49 -5.15
N THR A 205 0.72 4.09 -4.36
CA THR A 205 0.27 5.48 -4.54
C THR A 205 1.08 6.51 -3.75
N TYR A 206 1.78 6.07 -2.70
CA TYR A 206 2.59 6.92 -1.83
C TYR A 206 4.07 6.61 -1.98
N ARG A 207 4.89 7.63 -1.82
CA ARG A 207 6.34 7.48 -1.67
C ARG A 207 6.69 7.77 -0.24
N THR A 208 7.13 6.75 0.46
CA THR A 208 7.41 6.79 1.89
C THR A 208 8.83 7.23 2.22
N ASN A 209 9.76 7.08 1.26
CA ASN A 209 11.16 7.43 1.44
C ASN A 209 11.73 8.01 0.14
N ASN A 210 12.25 9.24 0.21
CA ASN A 210 12.81 9.96 -0.92
C ASN A 210 14.34 9.73 -1.10
N SER A 211 14.95 8.84 -0.31
CA SER A 211 16.39 8.58 -0.42
C SER A 211 16.75 8.02 -1.81
N LEU A 212 17.98 8.25 -2.26
CA LEU A 212 18.48 7.71 -3.52
C LEU A 212 18.74 6.19 -3.46
N LYS A 213 18.82 5.62 -2.25
CA LYS A 213 18.97 4.17 -2.05
C LYS A 213 17.78 3.46 -2.67
N ASN A 214 18.03 2.39 -3.41
CA ASN A 214 16.99 1.58 -4.06
C ASN A 214 16.01 2.36 -4.98
N LYS A 215 16.44 3.51 -5.52
CA LYS A 215 15.60 4.37 -6.39
C LYS A 215 14.98 3.60 -7.56
N GLN A 216 15.68 2.61 -8.12
CA GLN A 216 15.20 1.78 -9.23
C GLN A 216 14.02 0.89 -8.87
N TYR A 217 13.76 0.64 -7.57
CA TYR A 217 12.67 -0.22 -7.07
C TYR A 217 11.49 0.56 -6.49
N ARG A 218 11.36 1.84 -6.82
CA ARG A 218 10.25 2.67 -6.37
C ARG A 218 8.95 2.33 -7.10
N ASP A 219 7.84 2.66 -6.43
CA ASP A 219 6.47 2.49 -6.95
C ASP A 219 6.20 0.99 -7.25
N GLU A 220 5.53 0.66 -8.35
CA GLU A 220 5.24 -0.73 -8.75
C GLU A 220 6.49 -1.62 -8.92
N LYS A 221 7.68 -1.00 -9.09
CA LYS A 221 8.95 -1.72 -9.22
C LYS A 221 9.45 -2.36 -7.92
N VAL A 222 8.79 -2.11 -6.79
CA VAL A 222 9.07 -2.81 -5.53
C VAL A 222 8.95 -4.34 -5.68
N ARG A 223 8.06 -4.81 -6.56
CA ARG A 223 7.97 -6.23 -6.95
C ARG A 223 9.33 -6.78 -7.38
N ALA A 224 10.06 -6.05 -8.24
CA ALA A 224 11.37 -6.49 -8.73
C ALA A 224 12.41 -6.61 -7.61
N TYR A 225 12.33 -5.79 -6.55
CA TYR A 225 13.19 -5.94 -5.38
C TYR A 225 12.99 -7.27 -4.68
N PHE A 226 11.75 -7.66 -4.42
CA PHE A 226 11.46 -8.93 -3.74
C PHE A 226 11.73 -10.15 -4.63
N LEU A 227 11.56 -10.05 -5.94
CA LEU A 227 12.00 -11.08 -6.88
C LEU A 227 13.53 -11.24 -6.88
N MET A 228 14.27 -10.16 -6.73
CA MET A 228 15.72 -10.22 -6.52
C MET A 228 16.07 -10.93 -5.19
N LEU A 229 15.37 -10.63 -4.08
CA LEU A 229 15.60 -11.33 -2.80
C LEU A 229 15.23 -12.81 -2.90
N LYS A 230 14.18 -13.16 -3.64
CA LYS A 230 13.86 -14.57 -3.96
C LYS A 230 15.01 -15.26 -4.71
N ALA A 231 15.57 -14.61 -5.73
CA ALA A 231 16.72 -15.14 -6.47
C ALA A 231 17.96 -15.32 -5.59
N GLN A 232 18.11 -14.53 -4.53
CA GLN A 232 19.16 -14.67 -3.51
C GLN A 232 18.85 -15.75 -2.45
N GLY A 233 17.71 -16.44 -2.54
CA GLY A 233 17.30 -17.45 -1.57
C GLY A 233 16.89 -16.88 -0.21
N LEU A 234 16.46 -15.62 -0.13
CA LEU A 234 16.06 -14.97 1.12
C LEU A 234 14.54 -15.04 1.39
N CYS A 235 13.73 -15.35 0.40
CA CYS A 235 12.27 -15.50 0.55
C CYS A 235 11.70 -16.35 -0.58
N VAL A 236 10.45 -16.81 -0.39
CA VAL A 236 9.58 -17.31 -1.47
C VAL A 236 8.57 -16.23 -1.83
N THR A 237 8.15 -16.20 -3.09
CA THR A 237 7.12 -15.26 -3.55
C THR A 237 5.92 -16.01 -4.11
N SER A 238 4.73 -15.53 -3.85
CA SER A 238 3.48 -16.04 -4.39
C SER A 238 2.56 -14.92 -4.85
N TYR A 239 1.57 -15.27 -5.66
CA TYR A 239 0.54 -14.36 -6.14
C TYR A 239 -0.82 -14.81 -5.63
N ALA A 240 -1.60 -13.87 -5.12
CA ALA A 240 -2.96 -14.07 -4.68
C ALA A 240 -3.87 -13.16 -5.51
N ASN A 241 -4.28 -13.67 -6.66
CA ASN A 241 -4.91 -12.90 -7.74
C ASN A 241 -6.44 -12.88 -7.65
N THR A 242 -7.05 -13.52 -6.65
CA THR A 242 -8.50 -13.50 -6.48
C THR A 242 -8.96 -12.30 -5.67
N THR A 243 -10.18 -11.82 -5.91
CA THR A 243 -10.81 -10.74 -5.16
C THR A 243 -12.18 -11.16 -4.63
N ARG A 244 -12.50 -10.73 -3.40
CA ARG A 244 -13.83 -10.87 -2.79
C ARG A 244 -14.62 -9.57 -2.82
N ARG A 245 -14.10 -8.54 -3.48
CA ARG A 245 -14.67 -7.19 -3.42
C ARG A 245 -15.57 -6.90 -4.60
N PHE A 246 -15.17 -7.25 -5.81
CA PHE A 246 -15.81 -6.82 -7.04
C PHE A 246 -15.98 -7.96 -8.05
N ASN A 247 -16.88 -7.74 -9.00
CA ASN A 247 -17.32 -8.70 -10.00
C ASN A 247 -16.31 -8.86 -11.16
N GLN A 248 -16.61 -9.80 -12.08
CA GLN A 248 -15.77 -10.11 -13.24
C GLN A 248 -15.58 -8.91 -14.18
N GLU A 249 -16.62 -8.09 -14.40
CA GLU A 249 -16.55 -6.94 -15.31
C GLU A 249 -15.55 -5.88 -14.82
N ILE A 250 -15.52 -5.64 -13.49
CA ILE A 250 -14.51 -4.76 -12.89
C ILE A 250 -13.12 -5.40 -12.96
N CYS A 251 -13.01 -6.73 -12.73
CA CYS A 251 -11.74 -7.45 -12.90
C CYS A 251 -11.20 -7.30 -14.32
N ASP A 252 -12.04 -7.51 -15.32
CA ASP A 252 -11.64 -7.42 -16.74
C ASP A 252 -11.12 -6.02 -17.06
N PHE A 253 -11.82 -4.98 -16.60
CA PHE A 253 -11.36 -3.60 -16.81
C PHE A 253 -10.03 -3.29 -16.11
N ILE A 254 -9.91 -3.57 -14.81
CA ILE A 254 -8.68 -3.23 -14.06
C ILE A 254 -7.45 -4.00 -14.55
N ASN A 255 -7.64 -5.17 -15.10
CA ASN A 255 -6.58 -5.96 -15.71
C ASN A 255 -5.98 -5.27 -16.94
N THR A 256 -6.76 -4.46 -17.67
CA THR A 256 -6.24 -3.68 -18.79
C THR A 256 -5.32 -2.52 -18.34
N ILE A 257 -5.48 -2.00 -17.12
CA ILE A 257 -4.70 -0.84 -16.61
C ILE A 257 -3.20 -1.15 -16.55
N HIS A 258 -2.84 -2.35 -16.11
CA HIS A 258 -1.43 -2.76 -15.98
C HIS A 258 -0.97 -3.73 -17.08
N GLY A 259 -1.88 -4.53 -17.65
CA GLY A 259 -1.56 -5.51 -18.69
C GLY A 259 -0.53 -6.56 -18.26
N ASP A 260 -0.49 -6.92 -16.97
CA ASP A 260 0.48 -7.86 -16.39
C ASP A 260 -0.17 -9.25 -16.30
N ALA A 261 0.22 -10.14 -17.20
CA ALA A 261 -0.35 -11.49 -17.31
C ALA A 261 -0.17 -12.34 -16.02
N ASP A 262 0.95 -12.16 -15.30
CA ASP A 262 1.23 -12.93 -14.08
C ASP A 262 0.31 -12.57 -12.90
N SER A 263 -0.41 -11.46 -12.99
CA SER A 263 -1.22 -10.90 -11.90
C SER A 263 -2.60 -10.43 -12.35
N MET A 264 -3.20 -11.16 -13.30
CA MET A 264 -4.59 -10.96 -13.69
C MET A 264 -5.50 -11.24 -12.48
N VAL A 265 -6.38 -10.30 -12.17
CA VAL A 265 -7.30 -10.39 -11.04
C VAL A 265 -8.59 -11.06 -11.49
N GLU A 266 -9.08 -12.00 -10.69
CA GLU A 266 -10.34 -12.70 -10.91
C GLU A 266 -11.20 -12.69 -9.64
N PRO A 267 -12.53 -12.75 -9.73
CA PRO A 267 -13.38 -12.92 -8.56
C PRO A 267 -13.05 -14.23 -7.83
N ASP A 268 -13.13 -14.23 -6.50
CA ASP A 268 -13.00 -15.47 -5.72
C ASP A 268 -14.20 -16.38 -6.03
N PRO A 269 -13.99 -17.59 -6.55
CA PRO A 269 -15.09 -18.49 -6.91
C PRO A 269 -15.93 -18.94 -5.70
N ASN A 270 -15.36 -18.84 -4.50
CA ASN A 270 -16.08 -19.16 -3.26
C ASN A 270 -16.88 -17.96 -2.70
N ASN A 271 -16.71 -16.78 -3.27
CA ASN A 271 -17.50 -15.62 -2.92
C ASN A 271 -18.82 -15.69 -3.70
N GLN A 272 -19.77 -16.46 -3.19
CA GLN A 272 -21.13 -16.49 -3.74
C GLN A 272 -21.69 -15.06 -3.66
N GLN A 273 -21.62 -14.35 -4.78
CA GLN A 273 -22.35 -13.09 -4.89
C GLN A 273 -23.83 -13.44 -4.78
N GLU A 274 -24.46 -12.94 -3.72
CA GLU A 274 -25.90 -12.80 -3.67
C GLU A 274 -26.36 -12.17 -4.99
N MET A 275 -27.45 -12.63 -5.53
CA MET A 275 -28.11 -12.27 -6.80
C MET A 275 -27.44 -11.19 -7.67
N PRO A 276 -27.53 -11.24 -9.00
CA PRO A 276 -26.95 -10.25 -9.90
C PRO A 276 -27.41 -8.84 -9.50
N VAL A 277 -26.44 -7.99 -9.14
CA VAL A 277 -26.77 -6.59 -8.82
C VAL A 277 -27.01 -5.85 -10.13
N GLU A 278 -28.17 -5.22 -10.21
CA GLU A 278 -28.60 -4.45 -11.37
C GLU A 278 -27.59 -3.33 -11.70
N ASN A 279 -27.35 -3.09 -12.98
CA ASN A 279 -26.40 -2.08 -13.46
C ASN A 279 -24.99 -2.22 -12.84
N SER A 280 -24.52 -3.45 -12.73
CA SER A 280 -23.13 -3.71 -12.34
C SER A 280 -22.21 -3.60 -13.55
N GLY A 281 -20.91 -3.26 -13.29
CA GLY A 281 -19.89 -3.19 -14.32
C GLY A 281 -19.15 -1.84 -14.38
N VAL A 282 -18.53 -1.57 -15.52
CA VAL A 282 -17.75 -0.35 -15.76
C VAL A 282 -18.37 0.44 -16.90
N TYR A 283 -18.66 1.72 -16.64
CA TYR A 283 -19.39 2.57 -17.55
C TYR A 283 -18.71 3.91 -17.82
N MET A 284 -18.97 4.50 -18.98
CA MET A 284 -18.81 5.93 -19.25
C MET A 284 -20.23 6.56 -19.31
N MET A 285 -20.39 7.70 -18.67
CA MET A 285 -21.63 8.46 -18.70
C MET A 285 -21.35 9.95 -18.95
N ASN A 286 -22.29 10.62 -19.63
CA ASN A 286 -22.25 12.05 -19.78
C ASN A 286 -22.44 12.75 -18.42
N VAL A 287 -21.66 13.79 -18.15
CA VAL A 287 -21.72 14.56 -16.90
C VAL A 287 -23.13 15.11 -16.62
N ASP A 288 -23.88 15.49 -17.68
CA ASP A 288 -25.23 16.01 -17.53
C ASP A 288 -26.23 14.96 -17.01
N SER A 289 -25.98 13.68 -17.29
CA SER A 289 -26.82 12.55 -16.85
C SER A 289 -26.43 12.04 -15.44
N LEU A 290 -25.27 12.41 -14.93
CA LEU A 290 -24.76 11.90 -13.64
C LEU A 290 -25.55 12.39 -12.43
N ARG A 291 -26.25 13.51 -12.54
CA ARG A 291 -27.09 14.00 -11.47
C ARG A 291 -28.17 12.99 -11.09
N GLU A 292 -28.91 12.47 -12.06
CA GLU A 292 -29.96 11.47 -11.82
C GLU A 292 -29.40 10.16 -11.30
N TYR A 293 -28.25 9.71 -11.82
CA TYR A 293 -27.54 8.55 -11.33
C TYR A 293 -27.13 8.72 -9.85
N CYS A 294 -26.62 9.89 -9.47
CA CYS A 294 -26.23 10.20 -8.09
C CYS A 294 -27.42 10.28 -7.15
N GLU A 295 -28.52 10.89 -7.57
CA GLU A 295 -29.78 10.97 -6.80
C GLU A 295 -30.37 9.58 -6.50
N TYR A 296 -30.21 8.61 -7.42
CA TYR A 296 -30.75 7.27 -7.24
C TYR A 296 -29.81 6.32 -6.48
N TYR A 297 -28.53 6.28 -6.83
CA TYR A 297 -27.57 5.29 -6.30
C TYR A 297 -26.73 5.81 -5.14
N HIS A 298 -26.67 7.09 -4.88
CA HIS A 298 -25.79 7.73 -3.88
C HIS A 298 -24.36 7.20 -3.91
N PRO A 299 -23.68 7.16 -5.08
CA PRO A 299 -22.34 6.64 -5.19
C PRO A 299 -21.33 7.52 -4.47
N ILE A 300 -20.15 6.99 -4.20
CA ILE A 300 -19.03 7.83 -3.78
C ILE A 300 -18.35 8.41 -5.02
N ILE A 301 -18.08 9.72 -5.00
CA ILE A 301 -17.36 10.40 -6.07
C ILE A 301 -15.87 10.40 -5.74
N LEU A 302 -15.06 9.90 -6.67
CA LEU A 302 -13.61 9.86 -6.55
C LEU A 302 -12.98 10.84 -7.56
N ARG A 303 -12.06 11.70 -7.06
CA ARG A 303 -11.29 12.62 -7.88
C ARG A 303 -9.80 12.47 -7.64
N TYR A 304 -8.97 12.90 -8.59
CA TYR A 304 -7.52 12.73 -8.50
C TYR A 304 -6.92 13.42 -7.27
N ASP A 305 -7.29 14.69 -7.06
CA ASP A 305 -6.91 15.52 -5.92
C ASP A 305 -7.95 16.64 -5.69
N LYS A 306 -7.71 17.49 -4.69
CA LYS A 306 -8.62 18.61 -4.33
C LYS A 306 -8.79 19.66 -5.45
N LYS A 307 -7.89 19.70 -6.45
CA LYS A 307 -7.96 20.65 -7.58
C LYS A 307 -8.91 20.17 -8.68
N ALA A 308 -9.13 18.86 -8.79
CA ALA A 308 -10.09 18.31 -9.75
C ALA A 308 -11.51 18.63 -9.31
N LYS A 309 -12.22 19.45 -10.11
CA LYS A 309 -13.62 19.81 -9.88
C LYS A 309 -14.52 18.67 -10.33
N VAL A 310 -15.65 18.47 -9.65
CA VAL A 310 -16.61 17.41 -10.00
C VAL A 310 -17.40 17.78 -11.27
N GLY A 311 -17.71 19.05 -11.50
CA GLY A 311 -18.26 19.52 -12.78
C GLY A 311 -19.78 19.38 -12.94
N PHE A 312 -20.48 18.69 -12.01
CA PHE A 312 -21.94 18.55 -12.02
C PHE A 312 -22.51 18.69 -10.60
N GLN A 313 -23.83 18.94 -10.50
CA GLN A 313 -24.51 19.06 -9.21
C GLN A 313 -24.75 17.68 -8.58
N HIS A 314 -24.40 17.53 -7.29
CA HIS A 314 -24.56 16.28 -6.52
C HIS A 314 -24.60 16.58 -5.01
N ASP A 315 -25.10 15.64 -4.22
CA ASP A 315 -25.02 15.59 -2.74
C ASP A 315 -24.28 14.34 -2.24
N CYS A 316 -23.53 13.71 -3.11
CA CYS A 316 -22.67 12.56 -2.76
C CYS A 316 -21.37 12.99 -2.10
N ASP A 317 -20.80 12.11 -1.27
CA ASP A 317 -19.48 12.29 -0.69
C ASP A 317 -18.37 12.24 -1.74
N VAL A 318 -17.37 13.12 -1.60
CA VAL A 318 -16.24 13.24 -2.53
C VAL A 318 -14.92 12.97 -1.84
N PHE A 319 -14.16 11.99 -2.33
CA PHE A 319 -12.82 11.66 -1.84
C PHE A 319 -11.78 11.76 -2.96
N ASN A 320 -10.52 11.98 -2.57
CA ASN A 320 -9.41 11.87 -3.50
C ASN A 320 -9.06 10.39 -3.74
N TYR A 321 -8.57 10.01 -4.94
CA TYR A 321 -8.17 8.63 -5.27
C TYR A 321 -7.27 8.00 -4.20
N GLY A 322 -6.20 8.71 -3.80
CA GLY A 322 -5.29 8.20 -2.77
C GLY A 322 -5.94 8.09 -1.37
N GLY A 323 -6.83 9.03 -1.03
CA GLY A 323 -7.54 9.02 0.27
C GLY A 323 -8.60 7.93 0.38
N SER A 324 -9.01 7.29 -0.72
CA SER A 324 -9.93 6.15 -0.72
C SER A 324 -9.23 4.80 -0.52
N LYS A 325 -7.89 4.77 -0.42
CA LYS A 325 -7.13 3.53 -0.20
C LYS A 325 -7.62 2.84 1.09
N GLY A 326 -7.87 1.55 1.02
CA GLY A 326 -8.42 0.77 2.13
C GLY A 326 -9.95 0.73 2.20
N ALA A 327 -10.64 1.75 1.69
CA ALA A 327 -12.11 1.79 1.69
C ALA A 327 -12.73 0.87 0.62
N THR A 328 -14.02 0.57 0.81
CA THR A 328 -14.83 -0.20 -0.14
C THR A 328 -16.22 0.44 -0.20
N TYR A 329 -16.74 0.64 -1.40
CA TYR A 329 -18.02 1.28 -1.66
C TYR A 329 -18.86 0.43 -2.58
N GLU A 330 -20.17 0.54 -2.50
CA GLU A 330 -21.06 -0.21 -3.39
C GLU A 330 -20.85 0.23 -4.85
N ARG A 331 -20.86 1.55 -5.10
CA ARG A 331 -20.69 2.16 -6.42
C ARG A 331 -19.78 3.38 -6.35
N VAL A 332 -19.00 3.63 -7.39
CA VAL A 332 -18.17 4.82 -7.47
C VAL A 332 -18.37 5.56 -8.80
N VAL A 333 -18.34 6.89 -8.72
CA VAL A 333 -18.18 7.78 -9.88
C VAL A 333 -16.77 8.33 -9.86
N ILE A 334 -16.03 8.13 -10.92
CA ILE A 334 -14.63 8.58 -11.06
C ILE A 334 -14.59 9.80 -11.97
N ILE A 335 -13.99 10.89 -11.50
CA ILE A 335 -13.71 12.08 -12.30
C ILE A 335 -12.36 11.88 -12.98
N PRO A 336 -12.32 11.60 -14.29
CA PRO A 336 -11.06 11.40 -15.01
C PRO A 336 -10.23 12.68 -15.04
N VAL A 337 -8.93 12.51 -15.22
CA VAL A 337 -7.99 13.62 -15.48
C VAL A 337 -7.38 13.47 -16.88
N SER A 338 -6.84 14.54 -17.41
CA SER A 338 -6.27 14.57 -18.77
C SER A 338 -5.31 13.42 -19.10
N THR A 339 -4.62 12.89 -18.08
CA THR A 339 -3.68 11.77 -18.22
C THR A 339 -4.36 10.39 -18.18
N THR A 340 -5.62 10.28 -17.75
CA THR A 340 -6.40 9.02 -17.72
C THR A 340 -7.43 8.96 -18.85
N LEU A 341 -7.89 10.10 -19.38
CA LEU A 341 -8.85 10.16 -20.47
C LEU A 341 -8.43 9.34 -21.69
N PRO A 342 -7.17 9.46 -22.22
CA PRO A 342 -6.76 8.66 -23.37
C PRO A 342 -6.80 7.15 -23.13
N PHE A 343 -6.65 6.70 -21.88
CA PHE A 343 -6.79 5.30 -21.55
C PHE A 343 -8.27 4.86 -21.59
N ILE A 344 -9.17 5.65 -21.00
CA ILE A 344 -10.61 5.34 -20.99
C ILE A 344 -11.19 5.35 -22.41
N GLU A 345 -10.85 6.38 -23.19
CA GLU A 345 -11.39 6.58 -24.54
C GLU A 345 -10.79 5.64 -25.59
N ARG A 346 -9.50 5.33 -25.52
CA ARG A 346 -8.74 4.71 -26.60
C ARG A 346 -7.76 3.62 -26.15
N GLN A 347 -7.80 3.22 -24.90
CA GLN A 347 -6.90 2.24 -24.27
C GLN A 347 -5.40 2.63 -24.40
N VAL A 348 -5.09 3.91 -24.51
CA VAL A 348 -3.71 4.39 -24.53
C VAL A 348 -3.09 4.27 -23.15
N LYS A 349 -1.99 3.56 -23.03
CA LYS A 349 -1.33 3.26 -21.75
C LYS A 349 -1.02 4.52 -20.92
N ILE A 350 -1.40 4.49 -19.64
CA ILE A 350 -1.05 5.55 -18.68
C ILE A 350 0.46 5.45 -18.38
N THR A 351 1.24 6.45 -18.83
CA THR A 351 2.71 6.43 -18.73
C THR A 351 3.22 6.73 -17.31
N SER A 352 2.52 7.57 -16.56
CA SER A 352 2.88 7.90 -15.18
C SER A 352 2.51 6.77 -14.23
N ASN A 353 3.50 6.13 -13.61
CA ASN A 353 3.29 5.06 -12.62
C ASN A 353 2.39 5.52 -11.48
N GLN A 354 2.60 6.73 -10.96
CA GLN A 354 1.79 7.28 -9.88
C GLN A 354 0.33 7.50 -10.29
N THR A 355 0.11 8.03 -11.50
CA THR A 355 -1.26 8.23 -12.02
C THR A 355 -1.94 6.88 -12.24
N ARG A 356 -1.23 5.91 -12.82
CA ARG A 356 -1.74 4.55 -13.05
C ARG A 356 -2.14 3.86 -11.74
N ALA A 357 -1.27 3.91 -10.72
CA ALA A 357 -1.55 3.33 -9.41
C ALA A 357 -2.76 4.01 -8.73
N LYS A 358 -2.84 5.35 -8.75
CA LYS A 358 -3.99 6.07 -8.20
C LYS A 358 -5.29 5.75 -8.94
N PHE A 359 -5.25 5.63 -10.25
CA PHE A 359 -6.40 5.27 -11.08
C PHE A 359 -6.85 3.83 -10.80
N TYR A 360 -5.91 2.89 -10.71
CA TYR A 360 -6.19 1.52 -10.29
C TYR A 360 -6.82 1.46 -8.89
N VAL A 361 -6.29 2.23 -7.93
CA VAL A 361 -6.90 2.34 -6.59
C VAL A 361 -8.35 2.81 -6.70
N ALA A 362 -8.64 3.87 -7.46
CA ALA A 362 -10.00 4.39 -7.61
C ALA A 362 -10.95 3.33 -8.19
N CYS A 363 -10.56 2.66 -9.28
CA CYS A 363 -11.37 1.61 -9.92
C CYS A 363 -11.63 0.40 -9.01
N THR A 364 -10.67 0.06 -8.13
CA THR A 364 -10.78 -1.07 -7.20
C THR A 364 -11.52 -0.74 -5.90
N ARG A 365 -12.15 0.42 -5.78
CA ARG A 365 -12.97 0.78 -4.59
C ARG A 365 -14.40 0.30 -4.68
N ALA A 366 -14.93 0.11 -5.87
CA ALA A 366 -16.30 -0.32 -6.08
C ALA A 366 -16.48 -1.82 -5.85
N LYS A 367 -17.67 -2.21 -5.37
CA LYS A 367 -18.13 -3.61 -5.39
C LYS A 367 -18.87 -3.90 -6.68
N HIS A 368 -19.78 -3.02 -7.08
CA HIS A 368 -20.76 -3.29 -8.14
C HIS A 368 -20.50 -2.50 -9.41
N SER A 369 -20.29 -1.18 -9.32
CA SER A 369 -20.08 -0.39 -10.54
C SER A 369 -19.05 0.73 -10.40
N VAL A 370 -18.33 0.96 -11.49
CA VAL A 370 -17.43 2.09 -11.71
C VAL A 370 -18.02 2.90 -12.87
N VAL A 371 -18.28 4.19 -12.66
CA VAL A 371 -18.77 5.11 -13.69
C VAL A 371 -17.74 6.20 -13.91
N PHE A 372 -17.28 6.39 -15.14
CA PHE A 372 -16.43 7.51 -15.53
C PHE A 372 -17.29 8.71 -15.97
N ALA A 373 -17.10 9.85 -15.31
CA ALA A 373 -17.76 11.11 -15.68
C ALA A 373 -17.08 11.72 -16.91
N MET A 374 -17.77 11.75 -18.04
CA MET A 374 -17.26 12.17 -19.33
C MET A 374 -18.06 13.34 -19.88
N GLU A 375 -17.40 14.33 -20.49
CA GLU A 375 -18.11 15.43 -21.19
C GLU A 375 -18.80 14.94 -22.46
N ASN A 376 -18.08 14.15 -23.26
CA ASN A 376 -18.57 13.65 -24.56
C ASN A 376 -18.26 12.15 -24.68
N PRO A 377 -18.95 11.26 -23.91
CA PRO A 377 -18.75 9.83 -24.05
C PRO A 377 -19.23 9.35 -25.42
N CYS A 378 -18.48 8.45 -26.02
CA CYS A 378 -18.86 7.83 -27.29
C CYS A 378 -18.45 6.35 -27.29
N GLU A 379 -19.10 5.59 -28.16
CA GLU A 379 -18.73 4.21 -28.42
C GLU A 379 -17.31 4.11 -28.95
N ASN A 380 -16.60 3.11 -28.48
CA ASN A 380 -15.23 2.82 -28.91
C ASN A 380 -14.99 1.29 -28.96
N GLY A 381 -13.73 0.85 -29.20
CA GLY A 381 -13.40 -0.58 -29.32
C GLY A 381 -13.72 -1.43 -28.10
N VAL A 382 -13.87 -0.84 -26.91
CA VAL A 382 -14.11 -1.55 -25.64
C VAL A 382 -15.32 -1.06 -24.86
N PHE A 383 -15.88 0.11 -25.18
CA PHE A 383 -17.11 0.61 -24.58
C PHE A 383 -18.22 0.64 -25.64
N LYS A 384 -19.32 -0.07 -25.38
CA LYS A 384 -20.48 -0.18 -26.26
C LYS A 384 -21.67 0.54 -25.69
N ALA A 385 -22.47 1.16 -26.56
CA ALA A 385 -23.68 1.88 -26.17
C ALA A 385 -24.65 0.95 -25.43
N THR A 386 -25.23 1.47 -24.35
CA THR A 386 -26.21 0.80 -23.50
C THR A 386 -27.02 1.83 -22.74
N ASP A 387 -28.04 1.39 -22.04
CA ASP A 387 -28.79 2.20 -21.08
C ASP A 387 -28.64 1.64 -19.67
N ILE A 388 -28.59 2.54 -18.69
CA ILE A 388 -28.73 2.20 -17.28
C ILE A 388 -30.18 2.44 -16.89
N HIS A 389 -30.86 1.36 -16.53
CA HIS A 389 -32.28 1.39 -16.13
C HIS A 389 -32.40 1.41 -14.61
N PHE A 390 -33.21 2.31 -14.07
CA PHE A 390 -33.57 2.36 -12.66
C PHE A 390 -34.97 2.97 -12.49
N SER A 391 -35.82 2.31 -11.73
CA SER A 391 -37.26 2.64 -11.62
C SER A 391 -37.89 2.79 -13.02
N ASP A 392 -38.51 3.92 -13.32
CA ASP A 392 -39.17 4.23 -14.60
C ASP A 392 -38.28 5.04 -15.56
N LYS A 393 -36.98 5.16 -15.26
CA LYS A 393 -36.04 5.99 -16.02
C LYS A 393 -34.97 5.14 -16.72
N SER A 394 -34.45 5.69 -17.78
CA SER A 394 -33.32 5.15 -18.55
C SER A 394 -32.33 6.26 -18.85
N ILE A 395 -31.07 6.02 -18.59
CA ILE A 395 -29.98 6.97 -18.85
C ILE A 395 -29.01 6.34 -19.85
N PRO A 396 -28.71 7.02 -20.98
CA PRO A 396 -27.69 6.57 -21.91
C PRO A 396 -26.32 6.45 -21.26
N ALA A 397 -25.66 5.32 -21.51
CA ALA A 397 -24.33 5.04 -21.01
C ALA A 397 -23.54 4.20 -22.05
N TYR A 398 -22.26 4.00 -21.78
CA TYR A 398 -21.42 3.10 -22.56
C TYR A 398 -20.78 2.10 -21.60
N LYS A 399 -21.08 0.82 -21.78
CA LYS A 399 -20.58 -0.27 -20.91
C LYS A 399 -19.30 -0.87 -21.46
N PHE A 400 -18.31 -1.06 -20.59
CA PHE A 400 -17.08 -1.77 -20.91
C PHE A 400 -17.39 -3.23 -21.24
N SER A 401 -16.81 -3.71 -22.32
CA SER A 401 -16.82 -5.10 -22.75
C SER A 401 -15.39 -5.50 -23.06
N LYS A 402 -14.94 -6.61 -22.48
CA LYS A 402 -13.61 -7.13 -22.79
C LYS A 402 -13.52 -7.36 -24.30
N PRO A 403 -12.44 -6.92 -24.97
CA PRO A 403 -12.21 -7.26 -26.37
C PRO A 403 -12.24 -8.78 -26.55
N ASP A 404 -12.93 -9.25 -27.57
CA ASP A 404 -12.89 -10.67 -27.94
C ASP A 404 -11.43 -11.07 -28.17
N SER A 405 -11.03 -12.23 -27.65
CA SER A 405 -9.66 -12.73 -27.67
C SER A 405 -9.17 -13.21 -29.04
N ASP A 406 -9.80 -12.76 -30.12
CA ASP A 406 -9.44 -13.05 -31.48
C ASP A 406 -8.92 -11.80 -32.20
N ILE A 407 -7.67 -11.41 -31.92
CA ILE A 407 -6.77 -10.75 -32.88
C ILE A 407 -5.32 -11.04 -32.44
#